data_b76d9a503142194558a656b309f95ebd
#
_entry.id   b76d9a503142194558a656b309f95ebd
#
_cell.length_a   1.000
_cell.length_b   1.000
_cell.length_c   1.000
_cell.angle_alpha   90.00
_cell.angle_beta   90.00
_cell.angle_gamma   90.00
#
_symmetry.space_group_name_H-M   'P 1'
#
loop_
_entity.id
_entity.type
_entity.pdbx_description
1 polymer ?
#
loop_
_entity_poly.entity_id
_entity_poly.type
_entity_poly.pdbx_seq_one_letter_code
_entity_poly.pdbx_strand_id
1 'polypeptide(L)'
;MPKQSAVSFFRRRGVVVAGAAVVVAAALGVGLVLTNPFADGPAVKSVPEVELPSGDAVFDYQIGRPYPPAKGVTAVSRDRSAEPAEGLYNVCYVNAFQAQPDALDWWEKHHPDLILRDEDRRPVIDEDWDEALLDTSTADKRDRLAGLVGAWVDGCAESGFQAVELDNLDSYERSGGGLTKAHNAAFAKLLADRGHAAGLAVGQKNTTDLLPDREKIGFDFAVAEECGQYDECGAYAEAYANRVFVIEYEDDGFRRACAGHGSELPVVQRDLDVAARGAEEYVFRTC
;
A
#
# COMPACT_ATOMS: atom_id res chain seq x y z
N MET A 1 -1.24 33.61 -19.94
CA MET A 1 0.00 33.67 -20.75
C MET A 1 0.92 32.56 -20.28
N PRO A 2 1.12 31.49 -21.02
CA PRO A 2 2.01 30.41 -20.62
C PRO A 2 3.43 30.66 -21.08
N LYS A 3 4.40 30.45 -20.21
CA LYS A 3 5.83 30.44 -20.58
C LYS A 3 6.24 29.01 -20.90
N GLN A 4 6.55 28.77 -22.16
CA GLN A 4 7.25 27.59 -22.65
C GLN A 4 8.73 27.66 -22.22
N SER A 5 9.26 26.57 -21.70
CA SER A 5 10.70 26.37 -21.53
C SER A 5 11.16 25.21 -22.42
N ALA A 6 12.11 25.54 -23.25
CA ALA A 6 12.70 24.71 -24.29
C ALA A 6 13.62 23.62 -23.70
N VAL A 7 13.48 22.39 -24.22
CA VAL A 7 14.39 21.27 -23.94
C VAL A 7 15.57 21.34 -24.94
N SER A 8 16.78 21.47 -24.42
CA SER A 8 18.04 21.47 -25.17
C SER A 8 18.55 20.04 -25.35
N PHE A 9 18.68 19.60 -26.59
CA PHE A 9 19.35 18.36 -27.00
C PHE A 9 20.86 18.51 -26.97
N PHE A 10 21.56 17.76 -26.12
CA PHE A 10 23.01 17.60 -26.23
C PHE A 10 23.39 16.32 -26.98
N ARG A 11 23.88 16.49 -28.19
CA ARG A 11 24.53 15.47 -29.01
C ARG A 11 25.97 15.29 -28.52
N ARG A 12 26.36 14.12 -27.99
CA ARG A 12 27.75 13.76 -27.74
C ARG A 12 28.34 13.02 -28.95
N ARG A 13 29.41 13.58 -29.50
CA ARG A 13 30.25 12.99 -30.53
C ARG A 13 31.15 11.92 -29.91
N GLY A 14 31.27 10.78 -30.59
CA GLY A 14 32.21 9.73 -30.24
C GLY A 14 33.65 10.11 -30.63
N VAL A 15 34.57 9.75 -29.77
CA VAL A 15 36.04 9.78 -30.05
C VAL A 15 36.48 8.33 -30.16
N VAL A 16 37.00 7.99 -31.34
CA VAL A 16 37.68 6.72 -31.61
C VAL A 16 39.15 6.90 -31.26
N VAL A 17 39.67 6.10 -30.35
CA VAL A 17 41.11 5.98 -30.06
C VAL A 17 41.57 4.60 -30.49
N ALA A 18 42.40 4.55 -31.51
CA ALA A 18 43.16 3.37 -31.91
C ALA A 18 44.40 3.24 -31.03
N GLY A 19 44.59 2.10 -30.43
CA GLY A 19 45.76 1.78 -29.61
C GLY A 19 46.36 0.44 -30.00
N ALA A 20 47.64 0.42 -30.23
CA ALA A 20 48.51 -0.57 -30.84
C ALA A 20 48.62 -1.89 -30.09
N ALA A 21 48.79 -2.95 -30.87
CA ALA A 21 49.07 -4.30 -30.42
C ALA A 21 50.50 -4.45 -29.82
N VAL A 22 50.62 -5.07 -28.66
CA VAL A 22 51.87 -5.66 -28.16
C VAL A 22 51.64 -7.17 -28.06
N VAL A 23 52.39 -7.89 -28.89
CA VAL A 23 52.47 -9.36 -28.84
C VAL A 23 53.53 -9.74 -27.81
N VAL A 24 53.10 -10.44 -26.78
CA VAL A 24 54.03 -11.18 -25.90
C VAL A 24 53.61 -12.68 -25.96
N ALA A 25 54.50 -13.49 -26.55
CA ALA A 25 54.40 -14.92 -26.54
C ALA A 25 54.92 -15.48 -25.22
N ALA A 26 54.09 -16.25 -24.51
CA ALA A 26 54.53 -17.09 -23.41
C ALA A 26 53.73 -18.40 -23.39
N ALA A 27 54.48 -19.43 -23.16
CA ALA A 27 54.33 -20.86 -23.30
C ALA A 27 53.04 -21.52 -22.80
N LEU A 28 52.73 -22.62 -23.50
CA LEU A 28 51.74 -23.65 -23.34
C LEU A 28 51.59 -24.22 -21.90
N GLY A 29 50.42 -24.09 -21.35
CA GLY A 29 49.82 -24.97 -20.37
C GLY A 29 48.42 -25.33 -20.83
N VAL A 30 48.25 -26.54 -21.40
CA VAL A 30 46.93 -27.05 -21.82
C VAL A 30 46.17 -27.49 -20.58
N GLY A 31 45.42 -26.58 -19.96
CA GLY A 31 44.37 -26.89 -19.00
C GLY A 31 43.08 -27.12 -19.75
N LEU A 32 42.63 -28.36 -19.84
CA LEU A 32 41.32 -28.71 -20.40
C LEU A 32 40.23 -28.18 -19.44
N VAL A 33 39.74 -26.99 -19.65
CA VAL A 33 38.55 -26.49 -18.98
C VAL A 33 37.35 -27.13 -19.65
N LEU A 34 36.81 -28.17 -19.01
CA LEU A 34 35.50 -28.72 -19.36
C LEU A 34 34.45 -27.65 -19.06
N THR A 35 34.12 -26.79 -20.03
CA THR A 35 32.98 -25.90 -19.95
C THR A 35 31.71 -26.75 -20.04
N ASN A 36 30.93 -26.76 -18.94
CA ASN A 36 29.64 -27.42 -18.89
C ASN A 36 28.62 -26.54 -19.70
N PRO A 37 28.16 -26.99 -20.89
CA PRO A 37 27.30 -26.15 -21.74
C PRO A 37 25.85 -26.05 -21.26
N PHE A 38 25.53 -26.49 -20.02
CA PHE A 38 24.20 -26.48 -19.43
C PHE A 38 24.09 -25.56 -18.19
N ALA A 39 25.01 -24.63 -17.99
CA ALA A 39 25.05 -23.80 -16.78
C ALA A 39 24.17 -22.50 -16.84
N ASP A 40 23.59 -22.19 -17.98
CA ASP A 40 22.72 -21.01 -18.12
C ASP A 40 21.25 -21.42 -18.34
N GLY A 41 20.66 -22.05 -17.33
CA GLY A 41 19.21 -22.03 -17.19
C GLY A 41 18.75 -20.58 -16.94
N PRO A 42 17.53 -20.17 -17.40
CA PRO A 42 17.02 -18.84 -17.11
C PRO A 42 17.07 -18.62 -15.58
N ALA A 43 17.69 -17.52 -15.15
CA ALA A 43 17.75 -17.13 -13.74
C ALA A 43 16.31 -17.10 -13.21
N VAL A 44 15.99 -18.03 -12.30
CA VAL A 44 14.72 -18.00 -11.58
C VAL A 44 14.76 -16.69 -10.79
N LYS A 45 13.92 -15.70 -11.21
CA LYS A 45 13.72 -14.49 -10.42
C LYS A 45 13.24 -14.95 -9.06
N SER A 46 14.05 -14.75 -8.02
CA SER A 46 13.61 -14.96 -6.64
C SER A 46 12.41 -14.05 -6.41
N VAL A 47 11.33 -14.62 -5.86
CA VAL A 47 10.23 -13.80 -5.33
C VAL A 47 10.86 -12.90 -4.26
N PRO A 48 10.62 -11.58 -4.28
CA PRO A 48 11.14 -10.70 -3.24
C PRO A 48 10.69 -11.20 -1.87
N GLU A 49 11.57 -11.11 -0.87
CA GLU A 49 11.23 -11.44 0.51
C GLU A 49 10.34 -10.32 1.06
N VAL A 50 9.18 -10.69 1.61
CA VAL A 50 8.23 -9.74 2.20
C VAL A 50 8.69 -9.42 3.63
N GLU A 51 8.92 -8.13 3.91
CA GLU A 51 9.25 -7.64 5.25
C GLU A 51 7.96 -7.33 6.02
N LEU A 52 7.72 -8.03 7.13
CA LEU A 52 6.54 -7.80 7.96
C LEU A 52 6.76 -6.68 8.98
N PRO A 53 5.70 -5.90 9.33
CA PRO A 53 5.83 -4.88 10.37
C PRO A 53 6.12 -5.51 11.74
N SER A 54 6.91 -4.80 12.56
CA SER A 54 7.14 -5.21 13.95
C SER A 54 5.93 -4.90 14.83
N GLY A 55 5.56 -5.83 15.71
CA GLY A 55 4.48 -5.64 16.68
C GLY A 55 4.81 -4.64 17.80
N ASP A 56 6.10 -4.28 17.98
CA ASP A 56 6.56 -3.28 18.95
C ASP A 56 6.92 -1.92 18.32
N ALA A 57 6.47 -1.67 17.08
CA ALA A 57 6.73 -0.41 16.39
C ALA A 57 6.07 0.77 17.12
N VAL A 58 6.69 1.93 17.06
CA VAL A 58 6.03 3.22 17.36
C VAL A 58 5.53 3.78 16.03
N PHE A 59 4.21 3.82 15.89
CA PHE A 59 3.55 4.10 14.62
C PHE A 59 3.03 5.54 14.54
N ASP A 60 3.16 6.17 13.36
CA ASP A 60 2.54 7.46 13.05
C ASP A 60 1.75 7.36 11.74
N TYR A 61 0.49 7.81 11.77
CA TYR A 61 -0.43 7.76 10.64
C TYR A 61 -0.44 9.13 9.95
N GLN A 62 0.17 9.23 8.76
CA GLN A 62 0.45 10.47 8.03
C GLN A 62 -0.21 10.50 6.64
N ILE A 63 -1.37 9.87 6.46
CA ILE A 63 -2.01 9.75 5.14
C ILE A 63 -2.55 11.07 4.60
N GLY A 64 -2.95 12.01 5.45
CA GLY A 64 -3.43 13.32 5.01
C GLY A 64 -2.33 14.19 4.41
N ARG A 65 -1.13 14.18 5.00
CA ARG A 65 0.06 14.88 4.49
C ARG A 65 1.33 14.38 5.18
N PRO A 66 2.43 14.11 4.43
CA PRO A 66 3.69 13.70 5.03
C PRO A 66 4.37 14.86 5.79
N TYR A 67 4.99 14.53 6.92
CA TYR A 67 5.83 15.44 7.72
C TYR A 67 6.96 14.64 8.39
N PRO A 68 8.03 15.29 8.90
CA PRO A 68 9.08 14.60 9.65
C PRO A 68 8.50 13.93 10.90
N PRO A 69 8.58 12.58 11.02
CA PRO A 69 8.04 11.84 12.17
C PRO A 69 8.62 12.30 13.49
N ALA A 70 7.89 12.07 14.60
CA ALA A 70 8.39 12.36 15.93
C ALA A 70 9.58 11.45 16.26
N LYS A 71 10.46 11.92 17.18
CA LYS A 71 11.57 11.10 17.65
C LYS A 71 11.03 9.81 18.30
N GLY A 72 11.57 8.67 17.89
CA GLY A 72 11.18 7.36 18.38
C GLY A 72 10.15 6.64 17.53
N VAL A 73 9.50 7.32 16.56
CA VAL A 73 8.66 6.66 15.56
C VAL A 73 9.53 5.74 14.72
N THR A 74 9.07 4.50 14.51
CA THR A 74 9.76 3.45 13.74
C THR A 74 8.97 2.96 12.54
N ALA A 75 7.67 3.28 12.47
CA ALA A 75 6.81 2.95 11.34
C ALA A 75 5.87 4.12 11.00
N VAL A 76 5.59 4.32 9.71
CA VAL A 76 4.63 5.34 9.23
C VAL A 76 3.74 4.76 8.13
N SER A 77 2.48 5.21 8.08
CA SER A 77 1.64 5.06 6.88
C SER A 77 1.54 6.41 6.18
N ARG A 78 1.72 6.42 4.85
CA ARG A 78 1.63 7.61 3.99
C ARG A 78 0.86 7.30 2.73
N ASP A 79 0.15 8.30 2.23
CA ASP A 79 -0.49 8.21 0.92
C ASP A 79 0.52 7.81 -0.18
N ARG A 80 0.07 7.01 -1.14
CA ARG A 80 0.87 6.50 -2.27
C ARG A 80 1.55 7.59 -3.11
N SER A 81 1.07 8.82 -3.03
CA SER A 81 1.67 9.97 -3.72
C SER A 81 2.82 10.61 -2.95
N ALA A 82 3.04 10.21 -1.69
CA ALA A 82 4.08 10.74 -0.84
C ALA A 82 5.35 9.87 -0.89
N GLU A 83 6.50 10.49 -0.62
CA GLU A 83 7.75 9.75 -0.45
C GLU A 83 7.77 8.98 0.88
N PRO A 84 8.31 7.74 0.92
CA PRO A 84 8.52 7.01 2.16
C PRO A 84 9.46 7.78 3.11
N ALA A 85 9.32 7.57 4.41
CA ALA A 85 10.21 8.15 5.42
C ALA A 85 11.51 7.34 5.51
N GLU A 86 12.65 8.00 5.34
CA GLU A 86 13.96 7.34 5.35
C GLU A 86 14.24 6.63 6.68
N GLY A 87 14.66 5.36 6.60
CA GLY A 87 15.07 4.57 7.76
C GLY A 87 13.94 4.07 8.65
N LEU A 88 12.67 4.19 8.22
CA LEU A 88 11.51 3.67 8.92
C LEU A 88 10.86 2.54 8.12
N TYR A 89 10.00 1.77 8.78
CA TYR A 89 9.07 0.88 8.10
C TYR A 89 7.92 1.71 7.51
N ASN A 90 7.73 1.64 6.20
CA ASN A 90 6.77 2.48 5.49
C ASN A 90 5.62 1.65 4.94
N VAL A 91 4.40 2.00 5.32
CA VAL A 91 3.15 1.48 4.78
C VAL A 91 2.62 2.47 3.76
N CYS A 92 2.32 2.01 2.56
CA CYS A 92 1.73 2.79 1.49
C CYS A 92 0.21 2.72 1.59
N TYR A 93 -0.44 3.81 1.89
CA TYR A 93 -1.89 3.91 1.88
C TYR A 93 -2.40 4.00 0.43
N VAL A 94 -3.34 3.13 0.10
CA VAL A 94 -4.02 3.09 -1.18
C VAL A 94 -5.53 3.04 -0.96
N ASN A 95 -6.26 4.09 -1.36
CA ASN A 95 -7.72 4.03 -1.45
C ASN A 95 -8.10 3.07 -2.59
N ALA A 96 -8.29 1.80 -2.22
CA ALA A 96 -8.35 0.71 -3.20
C ALA A 96 -9.77 0.42 -3.70
N PHE A 97 -10.80 0.77 -2.93
CA PHE A 97 -12.18 0.39 -3.18
C PHE A 97 -13.12 1.56 -3.47
N GLN A 98 -12.60 2.79 -3.38
CA GLN A 98 -13.36 4.01 -3.66
C GLN A 98 -12.54 4.96 -4.52
N ALA A 99 -13.21 5.88 -5.19
CA ALA A 99 -12.60 6.97 -5.95
C ALA A 99 -12.67 8.24 -5.12
N GLN A 100 -11.51 8.81 -4.77
CA GLN A 100 -11.42 10.10 -4.07
C GLN A 100 -12.15 11.19 -4.85
N PRO A 101 -12.69 12.24 -4.19
CA PRO A 101 -13.53 13.25 -4.83
C PRO A 101 -12.86 13.94 -6.02
N ASP A 102 -11.56 14.24 -5.93
CA ASP A 102 -10.77 14.86 -6.99
C ASP A 102 -10.43 13.91 -8.15
N ALA A 103 -10.59 12.59 -7.96
CA ALA A 103 -10.36 11.57 -8.97
C ALA A 103 -11.64 11.14 -9.71
N LEU A 104 -12.83 11.47 -9.21
CA LEU A 104 -14.11 10.99 -9.76
C LEU A 104 -14.27 11.35 -11.25
N ASP A 105 -13.96 12.58 -11.64
CA ASP A 105 -14.04 13.03 -13.04
C ASP A 105 -13.15 12.17 -13.96
N TRP A 106 -11.97 11.78 -13.48
CA TRP A 106 -11.07 10.91 -14.24
C TRP A 106 -11.67 9.51 -14.42
N TRP A 107 -12.23 8.93 -13.34
CA TRP A 107 -12.89 7.63 -13.40
C TRP A 107 -14.09 7.65 -14.33
N GLU A 108 -14.96 8.64 -14.22
CA GLU A 108 -16.14 8.77 -15.08
C GLU A 108 -15.79 8.94 -16.57
N LYS A 109 -14.70 9.64 -16.86
CA LYS A 109 -14.24 9.85 -18.22
C LYS A 109 -13.59 8.62 -18.84
N HIS A 110 -12.82 7.85 -18.06
CA HIS A 110 -11.97 6.79 -18.61
C HIS A 110 -12.49 5.39 -18.31
N HIS A 111 -13.20 5.21 -17.20
CA HIS A 111 -13.69 3.92 -16.71
C HIS A 111 -15.07 4.03 -16.05
N PRO A 112 -16.07 4.64 -16.74
CA PRO A 112 -17.39 4.93 -16.15
C PRO A 112 -18.16 3.69 -15.70
N ASP A 113 -17.83 2.53 -16.25
CA ASP A 113 -18.42 1.24 -15.92
C ASP A 113 -17.75 0.54 -14.73
N LEU A 114 -16.64 1.09 -14.21
CA LEU A 114 -15.97 0.62 -13.00
C LEU A 114 -16.40 1.42 -11.74
N ILE A 115 -17.24 2.43 -11.88
CA ILE A 115 -17.92 3.08 -10.76
C ILE A 115 -19.24 2.36 -10.51
N LEU A 116 -19.49 2.00 -9.24
CA LEU A 116 -20.78 1.40 -8.84
C LEU A 116 -21.89 2.43 -9.03
N ARG A 117 -23.03 1.97 -9.61
CA ARG A 117 -24.17 2.84 -9.87
C ARG A 117 -25.45 2.28 -9.26
N ASP A 118 -26.30 3.20 -8.80
CA ASP A 118 -27.62 2.89 -8.31
C ASP A 118 -28.60 2.55 -9.47
N GLU A 119 -29.87 2.31 -9.14
CA GLU A 119 -30.94 2.01 -10.08
C GLU A 119 -31.20 3.15 -11.07
N ASP A 120 -30.94 4.40 -10.66
CA ASP A 120 -31.04 5.60 -11.49
C ASP A 120 -29.76 5.89 -12.30
N ARG A 121 -28.77 4.98 -12.23
CA ARG A 121 -27.47 5.05 -12.92
C ARG A 121 -26.58 6.20 -12.40
N ARG A 122 -26.80 6.71 -11.19
CA ARG A 122 -25.93 7.67 -10.51
C ARG A 122 -24.83 6.93 -9.77
N PRO A 123 -23.62 7.48 -9.64
CA PRO A 123 -22.60 6.92 -8.77
C PRO A 123 -23.13 6.69 -7.35
N VAL A 124 -22.81 5.55 -6.77
CA VAL A 124 -23.03 5.31 -5.34
C VAL A 124 -21.90 5.98 -4.59
N ILE A 125 -22.24 6.92 -3.73
CA ILE A 125 -21.29 7.75 -2.97
C ILE A 125 -21.28 7.30 -1.51
N ASP A 126 -20.10 7.16 -0.94
CA ASP A 126 -19.89 7.17 0.50
C ASP A 126 -20.07 8.62 0.99
N GLU A 127 -21.16 8.88 1.72
CA GLU A 127 -21.54 10.24 2.13
C GLU A 127 -20.60 10.82 3.21
N ASP A 128 -19.87 9.97 3.95
CA ASP A 128 -18.95 10.43 4.99
C ASP A 128 -17.67 11.04 4.40
N TRP A 129 -17.23 10.55 3.23
CA TRP A 129 -16.00 10.96 2.56
C TRP A 129 -16.21 11.60 1.18
N ASP A 130 -17.43 11.66 0.69
CA ASP A 130 -17.79 12.12 -0.68
C ASP A 130 -17.06 11.31 -1.77
N GLU A 131 -16.89 10.00 -1.55
CA GLU A 131 -16.13 9.10 -2.41
C GLU A 131 -17.05 8.13 -3.16
N ALA A 132 -16.86 8.00 -4.47
CA ALA A 132 -17.63 7.05 -5.27
C ALA A 132 -17.08 5.62 -5.09
N LEU A 133 -17.98 4.65 -4.88
CA LEU A 133 -17.62 3.24 -4.75
C LEU A 133 -17.16 2.65 -6.09
N LEU A 134 -16.08 1.89 -6.07
CA LEU A 134 -15.64 1.10 -7.23
C LEU A 134 -16.46 -0.19 -7.34
N ASP A 135 -16.83 -0.56 -8.56
CA ASP A 135 -17.69 -1.72 -8.83
C ASP A 135 -16.91 -3.02 -8.90
N THR A 136 -16.83 -3.73 -7.79
CA THR A 136 -16.18 -5.05 -7.67
C THR A 136 -17.13 -6.22 -7.97
N SER A 137 -18.35 -5.99 -8.46
CA SER A 137 -19.43 -6.99 -8.54
C SER A 137 -19.13 -8.18 -9.45
N THR A 138 -18.38 -7.97 -10.53
CA THR A 138 -18.06 -9.04 -11.50
C THR A 138 -16.57 -9.34 -11.56
N ALA A 139 -16.20 -10.55 -12.00
CA ALA A 139 -14.81 -10.93 -12.17
C ALA A 139 -14.08 -10.01 -13.19
N ASP A 140 -14.71 -9.72 -14.33
CA ASP A 140 -14.15 -8.82 -15.36
C ASP A 140 -13.82 -7.42 -14.79
N LYS A 141 -14.75 -6.84 -13.99
CA LYS A 141 -14.51 -5.55 -13.35
C LYS A 141 -13.36 -5.62 -12.34
N ARG A 142 -13.34 -6.66 -11.50
CA ARG A 142 -12.23 -6.88 -10.55
C ARG A 142 -10.88 -7.02 -11.25
N ASP A 143 -10.80 -7.75 -12.37
CA ASP A 143 -9.56 -7.90 -13.13
C ASP A 143 -9.09 -6.57 -13.72
N ARG A 144 -10.02 -5.76 -14.23
CA ARG A 144 -9.72 -4.42 -14.75
C ARG A 144 -9.31 -3.44 -13.65
N LEU A 145 -10.03 -3.45 -12.53
CA LEU A 145 -9.66 -2.67 -11.34
C LEU A 145 -8.28 -3.09 -10.80
N ALA A 146 -7.99 -4.39 -10.75
CA ALA A 146 -6.68 -4.90 -10.36
C ALA A 146 -5.57 -4.47 -11.33
N GLY A 147 -5.88 -4.24 -12.60
CA GLY A 147 -4.96 -3.62 -13.55
C GLY A 147 -4.63 -2.17 -13.20
N LEU A 148 -5.61 -1.39 -12.78
CA LEU A 148 -5.48 0.04 -12.46
C LEU A 148 -4.92 0.27 -11.05
N VAL A 149 -5.61 -0.23 -10.03
CA VAL A 149 -5.24 -0.08 -8.62
C VAL A 149 -3.94 -0.86 -8.32
N GLY A 150 -3.78 -2.02 -8.94
CA GLY A 150 -2.55 -2.79 -8.82
C GLY A 150 -1.32 -2.06 -9.36
N ALA A 151 -1.46 -1.18 -10.37
CA ALA A 151 -0.34 -0.34 -10.79
C ALA A 151 0.05 0.69 -9.72
N TRP A 152 -0.89 1.11 -8.86
CA TRP A 152 -0.56 1.95 -7.69
C TRP A 152 0.22 1.16 -6.64
N VAL A 153 -0.16 -0.12 -6.43
CA VAL A 153 0.58 -1.04 -5.54
C VAL A 153 2.00 -1.27 -6.03
N ASP A 154 2.19 -1.48 -7.35
CA ASP A 154 3.54 -1.57 -7.92
C ASP A 154 4.33 -0.27 -7.68
N GLY A 155 3.69 0.90 -7.87
CA GLY A 155 4.31 2.21 -7.61
C GLY A 155 4.76 2.38 -6.16
N CYS A 156 4.03 1.82 -5.18
CA CYS A 156 4.46 1.79 -3.78
C CYS A 156 5.78 1.01 -3.61
N ALA A 157 5.88 -0.18 -4.22
CA ALA A 157 7.10 -0.99 -4.17
C ALA A 157 8.28 -0.27 -4.87
N GLU A 158 8.04 0.31 -6.04
CA GLU A 158 9.04 1.07 -6.80
C GLU A 158 9.54 2.30 -6.05
N SER A 159 8.68 2.93 -5.23
CA SER A 159 9.03 4.06 -4.37
C SER A 159 9.79 3.65 -3.10
N GLY A 160 9.84 2.35 -2.76
CA GLY A 160 10.60 1.84 -1.61
C GLY A 160 9.78 1.71 -0.32
N PHE A 161 8.45 1.63 -0.41
CA PHE A 161 7.61 1.19 0.71
C PHE A 161 7.82 -0.32 0.98
N GLN A 162 7.63 -0.76 2.23
CA GLN A 162 7.73 -2.16 2.64
C GLN A 162 6.37 -2.86 2.67
N ALA A 163 5.28 -2.09 2.78
CA ALA A 163 3.92 -2.61 2.87
C ALA A 163 2.93 -1.73 2.13
N VAL A 164 1.75 -2.29 1.86
CA VAL A 164 0.58 -1.57 1.36
C VAL A 164 -0.62 -1.80 2.28
N GLU A 165 -1.37 -0.76 2.56
CA GLU A 165 -2.66 -0.75 3.24
C GLU A 165 -3.76 -0.53 2.19
N LEU A 166 -4.73 -1.46 2.12
CA LEU A 166 -5.83 -1.41 1.15
C LEU A 166 -7.10 -0.86 1.83
N ASP A 167 -7.35 0.44 1.64
CA ASP A 167 -8.44 1.13 2.32
C ASP A 167 -9.78 0.97 1.62
N ASN A 168 -10.87 1.18 2.40
CA ASN A 168 -12.28 1.05 2.03
C ASN A 168 -12.69 -0.38 1.66
N LEU A 169 -12.02 -1.37 2.29
CA LEU A 169 -12.30 -2.80 2.11
C LEU A 169 -13.77 -3.16 2.39
N ASP A 170 -14.41 -2.44 3.30
CA ASP A 170 -15.82 -2.57 3.73
C ASP A 170 -16.82 -1.79 2.87
N SER A 171 -16.41 -1.21 1.73
CA SER A 171 -17.31 -0.42 0.85
C SER A 171 -18.57 -1.17 0.42
N TYR A 172 -18.59 -2.51 0.50
CA TYR A 172 -19.79 -3.31 0.25
C TYR A 172 -20.93 -3.00 1.23
N GLU A 173 -20.64 -2.57 2.46
CA GLU A 173 -21.65 -2.21 3.46
C GLU A 173 -22.40 -0.93 3.06
N ARG A 174 -21.73 -0.01 2.38
CA ARG A 174 -22.25 1.26 1.89
C ARG A 174 -22.83 1.21 0.48
N SER A 175 -22.81 0.01 -0.14
CA SER A 175 -23.16 -0.18 -1.56
C SER A 175 -24.67 -0.22 -1.85
N GLY A 176 -25.54 -0.11 -0.84
CA GLY A 176 -26.98 -0.33 -1.01
C GLY A 176 -27.36 -1.73 -1.51
N GLY A 177 -26.47 -2.73 -1.30
CA GLY A 177 -26.65 -4.10 -1.76
C GLY A 177 -26.11 -4.40 -3.17
N GLY A 178 -25.50 -3.40 -3.82
CA GLY A 178 -24.84 -3.57 -5.13
C GLY A 178 -23.56 -4.43 -5.07
N LEU A 179 -22.90 -4.44 -3.91
CA LEU A 179 -21.70 -5.24 -3.65
C LEU A 179 -21.95 -6.22 -2.50
N THR A 180 -21.08 -7.20 -2.39
CA THR A 180 -21.04 -8.16 -1.27
C THR A 180 -19.64 -8.26 -0.70
N LYS A 181 -19.51 -8.69 0.55
CA LYS A 181 -18.24 -9.03 1.18
C LYS A 181 -17.37 -9.94 0.28
N ALA A 182 -17.96 -10.94 -0.35
CA ALA A 182 -17.25 -11.85 -1.26
C ALA A 182 -16.68 -11.15 -2.50
N HIS A 183 -17.35 -10.10 -3.01
CA HIS A 183 -16.84 -9.30 -4.12
C HIS A 183 -15.57 -8.56 -3.73
N ASN A 184 -15.59 -7.86 -2.60
CA ASN A 184 -14.44 -7.11 -2.10
C ASN A 184 -13.30 -8.04 -1.66
N ALA A 185 -13.59 -9.16 -1.00
CA ALA A 185 -12.59 -10.17 -0.67
C ALA A 185 -11.88 -10.72 -1.91
N ALA A 186 -12.62 -10.99 -2.99
CA ALA A 186 -12.05 -11.46 -4.25
C ALA A 186 -11.17 -10.39 -4.93
N PHE A 187 -11.54 -9.12 -4.84
CA PHE A 187 -10.73 -8.02 -5.36
C PHE A 187 -9.49 -7.78 -4.49
N ALA A 188 -9.65 -7.77 -3.16
CA ALA A 188 -8.52 -7.68 -2.23
C ALA A 188 -7.47 -8.76 -2.48
N LYS A 189 -7.93 -9.99 -2.77
CA LYS A 189 -7.00 -11.09 -3.10
C LYS A 189 -6.15 -10.79 -4.34
N LEU A 190 -6.72 -10.24 -5.39
CA LEU A 190 -5.96 -9.87 -6.60
C LEU A 190 -4.88 -8.81 -6.29
N LEU A 191 -5.23 -7.84 -5.42
CA LEU A 191 -4.28 -6.81 -4.98
C LEU A 191 -3.21 -7.37 -4.04
N ALA A 192 -3.58 -8.29 -3.14
CA ALA A 192 -2.65 -8.95 -2.24
C ALA A 192 -1.64 -9.81 -3.01
N ASP A 193 -2.10 -10.63 -3.96
CA ASP A 193 -1.22 -11.41 -4.83
C ASP A 193 -0.22 -10.51 -5.58
N ARG A 194 -0.66 -9.31 -5.99
CA ARG A 194 0.21 -8.36 -6.68
C ARG A 194 1.20 -7.69 -5.72
N GLY A 195 0.76 -7.29 -4.52
CA GLY A 195 1.63 -6.76 -3.47
C GLY A 195 2.75 -7.72 -3.12
N HIS A 196 2.41 -9.00 -2.88
CA HIS A 196 3.41 -10.05 -2.61
C HIS A 196 4.37 -10.27 -3.77
N ALA A 197 3.87 -10.26 -5.01
CA ALA A 197 4.73 -10.37 -6.19
C ALA A 197 5.70 -9.19 -6.33
N ALA A 198 5.34 -8.01 -5.80
CA ALA A 198 6.18 -6.83 -5.73
C ALA A 198 7.06 -6.76 -4.47
N GLY A 199 6.92 -7.73 -3.53
CA GLY A 199 7.69 -7.79 -2.28
C GLY A 199 7.13 -6.95 -1.13
N LEU A 200 5.87 -6.51 -1.23
CA LEU A 200 5.18 -5.76 -0.18
C LEU A 200 4.42 -6.69 0.76
N ALA A 201 4.44 -6.38 2.07
CA ALA A 201 3.44 -6.89 3.00
C ALA A 201 2.09 -6.22 2.71
N VAL A 202 0.99 -6.94 2.91
CA VAL A 202 -0.35 -6.44 2.60
C VAL A 202 -1.21 -6.34 3.85
N GLY A 203 -1.67 -5.13 4.16
CA GLY A 203 -2.48 -4.80 5.32
C GLY A 203 -3.98 -4.88 5.03
N GLN A 204 -4.71 -5.56 5.93
CA GLN A 204 -6.16 -5.45 6.02
C GLN A 204 -6.53 -4.15 6.71
N LYS A 205 -7.32 -3.28 6.05
CA LYS A 205 -7.92 -2.12 6.72
C LYS A 205 -9.26 -2.52 7.32
N ASN A 206 -9.43 -2.30 8.64
CA ASN A 206 -10.69 -2.51 9.33
C ASN A 206 -11.36 -3.87 9.01
N THR A 207 -12.70 -3.95 9.07
CA THR A 207 -13.52 -5.05 8.52
C THR A 207 -13.30 -6.37 9.26
N THR A 208 -13.68 -6.42 10.55
CA THR A 208 -13.53 -7.60 11.43
C THR A 208 -14.20 -8.87 10.87
N ASP A 209 -15.25 -8.73 10.09
CA ASP A 209 -15.95 -9.88 9.50
C ASP A 209 -15.17 -10.58 8.37
N LEU A 210 -14.06 -9.99 7.89
CA LEU A 210 -13.10 -10.62 6.96
C LEU A 210 -11.93 -11.33 7.66
N LEU A 211 -11.77 -11.20 8.99
CA LEU A 211 -10.70 -11.87 9.73
C LEU A 211 -10.64 -13.39 9.50
N PRO A 212 -11.77 -14.12 9.40
CA PRO A 212 -11.73 -15.55 9.09
C PRO A 212 -11.16 -15.89 7.71
N ASP A 213 -11.26 -14.97 6.75
CA ASP A 213 -10.80 -15.17 5.37
C ASP A 213 -9.42 -14.54 5.10
N ARG A 214 -8.78 -13.88 6.08
CA ARG A 214 -7.54 -13.10 5.91
C ARG A 214 -6.41 -13.86 5.23
N GLU A 215 -6.17 -15.11 5.65
CA GLU A 215 -5.12 -15.96 5.08
C GLU A 215 -5.41 -16.34 3.62
N LYS A 216 -6.67 -16.60 3.30
CA LYS A 216 -7.10 -16.93 1.94
C LYS A 216 -7.01 -15.71 1.01
N ILE A 217 -7.26 -14.51 1.55
CA ILE A 217 -7.11 -13.25 0.82
C ILE A 217 -5.63 -12.93 0.64
N GLY A 218 -4.81 -13.18 1.66
CA GLY A 218 -3.37 -12.92 1.66
C GLY A 218 -3.00 -11.66 2.44
N PHE A 219 -3.72 -11.36 3.54
CA PHE A 219 -3.33 -10.28 4.42
C PHE A 219 -2.29 -10.72 5.45
N ASP A 220 -1.26 -9.90 5.67
CA ASP A 220 -0.12 -10.16 6.53
C ASP A 220 -0.20 -9.46 7.89
N PHE A 221 -0.86 -8.31 7.94
CA PHE A 221 -1.06 -7.48 9.13
C PHE A 221 -2.39 -6.74 9.03
N ALA A 222 -2.74 -5.96 10.05
CA ALA A 222 -3.93 -5.11 10.02
C ALA A 222 -3.60 -3.65 10.34
N VAL A 223 -4.43 -2.75 9.81
CA VAL A 223 -4.57 -1.36 10.21
C VAL A 223 -6.00 -1.19 10.70
N ALA A 224 -6.17 -0.96 12.00
CA ALA A 224 -7.47 -0.94 12.66
C ALA A 224 -7.74 0.45 13.24
N GLU A 225 -8.74 1.12 12.70
CA GLU A 225 -9.23 2.38 13.21
C GLU A 225 -10.34 2.14 14.23
N GLU A 226 -10.28 2.88 15.34
CA GLU A 226 -11.28 2.89 16.40
C GLU A 226 -11.59 1.51 17.02
N CYS A 227 -10.66 0.53 16.92
CA CYS A 227 -10.89 -0.79 17.48
C CYS A 227 -11.04 -0.77 19.02
N GLY A 228 -10.44 0.22 19.72
CA GLY A 228 -10.69 0.46 21.13
C GLY A 228 -12.03 1.13 21.41
N GLN A 229 -12.52 1.92 20.45
CA GLN A 229 -13.87 2.51 20.52
C GLN A 229 -14.95 1.43 20.42
N TYR A 230 -14.76 0.44 19.56
CA TYR A 230 -15.75 -0.62 19.27
C TYR A 230 -15.45 -1.97 19.96
N ASP A 231 -14.40 -2.05 20.80
CA ASP A 231 -13.98 -3.27 21.54
C ASP A 231 -13.58 -4.42 20.58
N GLU A 232 -12.88 -4.10 19.51
CA GLU A 232 -12.47 -5.04 18.45
C GLU A 232 -10.97 -5.34 18.42
N CYS A 233 -10.13 -4.57 19.13
CA CYS A 233 -8.67 -4.70 19.08
C CYS A 233 -8.19 -6.12 19.38
N GLY A 234 -8.84 -6.82 20.30
CA GLY A 234 -8.51 -8.21 20.65
C GLY A 234 -8.68 -9.19 19.49
N ALA A 235 -9.71 -8.99 18.65
CA ALA A 235 -9.95 -9.84 17.48
C ALA A 235 -8.83 -9.67 16.43
N TYR A 236 -8.39 -8.44 16.18
CA TYR A 236 -7.25 -8.18 15.29
C TYR A 236 -5.93 -8.72 15.88
N ALA A 237 -5.69 -8.50 17.18
CA ALA A 237 -4.49 -8.99 17.86
C ALA A 237 -4.33 -10.51 17.74
N GLU A 238 -5.42 -11.25 18.00
CA GLU A 238 -5.45 -12.71 17.83
C GLU A 238 -5.21 -13.12 16.37
N ALA A 239 -5.93 -12.49 15.43
CA ALA A 239 -5.88 -12.85 14.02
C ALA A 239 -4.49 -12.63 13.40
N TYR A 240 -3.78 -11.57 13.79
CA TYR A 240 -2.50 -11.17 13.19
C TYR A 240 -1.30 -11.36 14.11
N ALA A 241 -1.45 -12.06 15.24
CA ALA A 241 -0.37 -12.27 16.22
C ALA A 241 0.32 -10.94 16.59
N ASN A 242 -0.49 -9.95 16.96
CA ASN A 242 -0.11 -8.59 17.36
C ASN A 242 0.54 -7.71 16.24
N ARG A 243 0.53 -8.15 14.98
CA ARG A 243 0.93 -7.28 13.86
C ARG A 243 -0.26 -6.41 13.43
N VAL A 244 -0.58 -5.42 14.25
CA VAL A 244 -1.74 -4.53 14.08
C VAL A 244 -1.31 -3.11 14.41
N PHE A 245 -1.50 -2.18 13.49
CA PHE A 245 -1.43 -0.75 13.75
C PHE A 245 -2.81 -0.25 14.14
N VAL A 246 -2.93 0.36 15.31
CA VAL A 246 -4.20 0.87 15.84
C VAL A 246 -4.21 2.38 15.78
N ILE A 247 -5.25 2.94 15.20
CA ILE A 247 -5.52 4.36 15.13
C ILE A 247 -6.81 4.65 15.89
N GLU A 248 -6.77 5.59 16.82
CA GLU A 248 -7.95 6.09 17.53
C GLU A 248 -8.12 7.58 17.29
N TYR A 249 -9.32 8.04 17.12
CA TYR A 249 -9.62 9.45 16.91
C TYR A 249 -10.17 10.11 18.18
N GLU A 250 -10.88 9.35 19.01
CA GLU A 250 -11.49 9.82 20.22
C GLU A 250 -10.70 9.43 21.48
N ASP A 251 -10.68 10.31 22.49
CA ASP A 251 -9.98 10.09 23.76
C ASP A 251 -10.43 8.81 24.48
N ASP A 252 -11.70 8.44 24.40
CA ASP A 252 -12.25 7.27 25.07
C ASP A 252 -11.78 5.96 24.40
N GLY A 253 -11.79 5.91 23.08
CA GLY A 253 -11.23 4.81 22.29
C GLY A 253 -9.74 4.63 22.57
N PHE A 254 -8.97 5.71 22.47
CA PHE A 254 -7.54 5.71 22.76
C PHE A 254 -7.21 5.18 24.16
N ARG A 255 -7.92 5.67 25.20
CA ARG A 255 -7.71 5.17 26.56
C ARG A 255 -8.03 3.68 26.70
N ARG A 256 -9.09 3.19 26.06
CA ARG A 256 -9.43 1.75 26.09
C ARG A 256 -8.41 0.90 25.35
N ALA A 257 -8.01 1.31 24.14
CA ALA A 257 -6.97 0.63 23.38
C ALA A 257 -5.65 0.56 24.17
N CYS A 258 -5.20 1.68 24.74
CA CYS A 258 -3.97 1.70 25.57
C CYS A 258 -4.09 0.81 26.80
N ALA A 259 -5.21 0.86 27.53
CA ALA A 259 -5.38 0.07 28.74
C ALA A 259 -5.45 -1.45 28.49
N GLY A 260 -6.09 -1.85 27.39
CA GLY A 260 -6.27 -3.26 27.03
C GLY A 260 -5.11 -3.84 26.24
N HIS A 261 -4.51 -3.07 25.34
CA HIS A 261 -3.63 -3.57 24.29
C HIS A 261 -2.33 -2.76 24.10
N GLY A 262 -2.14 -1.62 24.80
CA GLY A 262 -0.99 -0.73 24.58
C GLY A 262 0.38 -1.34 24.90
N SER A 263 0.45 -2.48 25.60
CA SER A 263 1.70 -3.23 25.81
C SER A 263 2.03 -4.19 24.68
N GLU A 264 1.12 -4.42 23.76
CA GLU A 264 1.22 -5.47 22.72
C GLU A 264 1.02 -4.93 21.30
N LEU A 265 0.27 -3.81 21.16
CA LEU A 265 -0.05 -3.22 19.87
C LEU A 265 0.47 -1.78 19.79
N PRO A 266 1.01 -1.36 18.64
CA PRO A 266 1.22 0.03 18.29
C PRO A 266 -0.11 0.80 18.24
N VAL A 267 -0.38 1.63 19.26
CA VAL A 267 -1.59 2.46 19.34
C VAL A 267 -1.20 3.92 19.18
N VAL A 268 -1.86 4.61 18.22
CA VAL A 268 -1.72 6.05 18.03
C VAL A 268 -3.08 6.72 18.10
N GLN A 269 -3.15 7.89 18.74
CA GLN A 269 -4.27 8.80 18.59
C GLN A 269 -3.92 9.86 17.57
N ARG A 270 -4.82 10.05 16.61
CA ARG A 270 -4.78 11.12 15.61
C ARG A 270 -6.05 11.96 15.67
N ASP A 271 -6.01 13.12 15.05
CA ASP A 271 -7.20 13.82 14.62
C ASP A 271 -7.81 13.14 13.39
N LEU A 272 -9.11 13.31 13.16
CA LEU A 272 -9.85 12.64 12.08
C LEU A 272 -9.34 13.04 10.68
N ASP A 273 -8.88 14.28 10.51
CA ASP A 273 -8.33 14.76 9.23
C ASP A 273 -6.87 14.34 9.00
N VAL A 274 -6.28 13.62 9.95
CA VAL A 274 -4.88 13.18 9.93
C VAL A 274 -3.94 14.34 9.56
N ALA A 275 -4.16 15.48 10.19
CA ALA A 275 -3.50 16.75 9.91
C ALA A 275 -1.98 16.67 10.10
N ALA A 276 -1.23 17.44 9.30
CA ALA A 276 0.22 17.50 9.44
C ALA A 276 0.63 18.27 10.70
N ARG A 277 1.80 17.93 11.25
CA ARG A 277 2.37 18.62 12.40
C ARG A 277 2.44 20.14 12.15
N GLY A 278 1.85 20.91 13.07
CA GLY A 278 1.79 22.37 13.03
C GLY A 278 0.45 22.91 12.56
N ALA A 279 -0.47 22.07 12.11
CA ALA A 279 -1.88 22.43 11.94
C ALA A 279 -2.55 22.58 13.31
N GLU A 280 -3.63 23.33 13.39
CA GLU A 280 -4.37 23.58 14.65
C GLU A 280 -5.02 22.29 15.18
N GLU A 281 -5.50 21.45 14.27
CA GLU A 281 -6.20 20.20 14.54
C GLU A 281 -5.24 19.04 14.90
N TYR A 282 -3.94 19.20 14.65
CA TYR A 282 -2.96 18.12 14.79
C TYR A 282 -2.97 17.46 16.17
N VAL A 283 -3.26 16.17 16.19
CA VAL A 283 -3.13 15.29 17.35
C VAL A 283 -2.15 14.16 17.04
N PHE A 284 -1.23 13.90 17.94
CA PHE A 284 -0.35 12.72 17.90
C PHE A 284 -0.02 12.31 19.33
N ARG A 285 -0.54 11.17 19.77
CA ARG A 285 -0.28 10.56 21.08
C ARG A 285 -0.11 9.06 20.90
N THR A 286 0.78 8.46 21.66
CA THR A 286 0.98 7.00 21.72
C THR A 286 0.83 6.52 23.16
N CYS A 287 0.53 5.28 23.36
CA CYS A 287 0.61 4.71 24.69
C CYS A 287 2.08 4.69 25.14
#